data_8350062dab0ad73a241d944531f96b27
#
_entry.id   8350062dab0ad73a241d944531f96b27
#
_cell.length_a   1.000
_cell.length_b   1.000
_cell.length_c   1.000
_cell.angle_alpha   90.00
_cell.angle_beta   90.00
_cell.angle_gamma   90.00
#
_symmetry.space_group_name_H-M   'P 1'
#
loop_
_entity.id
_entity.type
_entity.pdbx_description
1 polymer ?
#
loop_
_entity_poly.entity_id
_entity_poly.type
_entity_poly.pdbx_seq_one_letter_code
_entity_poly.pdbx_strand_id
1 'polypeptide(L)'
;MRSRGQQVIAALMQDNDGCLAFIDMDNLKKVNDVHGHKAGDRALKLIGNLLAKETENETFAACRLGGDEFLIFMPYSDRASVESVIKRIFEGFESAREADCEIKEAALSAGLCMTTKGAMFESDYTKADKALYYVTQNCKGSYFFYEQLLADNKENTNLSVDLRNVAKLLKESGSYTGALDLNYREFARIYEFVNNVGDRHKHNCYLVMVTMNTLPEQLADIEKIEKALDCMEQSIRSKIRKVDVCTRYSSMQYLIILFEPQENQIPNVMERIFMHYYELCDREDFKPQYEYIKMTEPK
;
A
#
# COMPACT_ATOMS: atom_id res chain seq x y z
N MET A 1 -6.03 -8.43 12.42
CA MET A 1 -5.15 -8.94 13.52
C MET A 1 -3.80 -8.27 13.33
N ARG A 2 -3.18 -7.70 14.39
CA ARG A 2 -1.86 -7.05 14.29
C ARG A 2 -0.77 -8.08 13.99
N SER A 3 0.24 -7.70 13.17
CA SER A 3 1.44 -8.52 13.01
C SER A 3 2.23 -8.63 14.33
N ARG A 4 3.13 -9.61 14.44
CA ARG A 4 3.97 -9.76 15.64
C ARG A 4 4.79 -8.49 15.93
N GLY A 5 5.33 -7.83 14.89
CA GLY A 5 6.08 -6.57 15.06
C GLY A 5 5.23 -5.44 15.60
N GLN A 6 4.01 -5.29 15.08
CA GLN A 6 3.05 -4.29 15.59
C GLN A 6 2.65 -4.56 17.05
N GLN A 7 2.58 -5.83 17.46
CA GLN A 7 2.29 -6.19 18.86
C GLN A 7 3.44 -5.76 19.80
N VAL A 8 4.70 -5.97 19.38
CA VAL A 8 5.88 -5.53 20.14
C VAL A 8 5.90 -4.00 20.27
N ILE A 9 5.70 -3.27 19.17
CA ILE A 9 5.63 -1.81 19.18
C ILE A 9 4.52 -1.33 20.12
N ALA A 10 3.33 -1.92 20.01
CA ALA A 10 2.20 -1.55 20.86
C ALA A 10 2.49 -1.81 22.35
N ALA A 11 3.21 -2.87 22.69
CA ALA A 11 3.62 -3.16 24.06
C ALA A 11 4.63 -2.12 24.57
N LEU A 12 5.64 -1.76 23.77
CA LEU A 12 6.61 -0.73 24.13
C LEU A 12 5.95 0.64 24.37
N MET A 13 4.95 1.02 23.56
CA MET A 13 4.19 2.27 23.73
C MET A 13 3.36 2.30 25.02
N GLN A 14 3.01 1.13 25.59
CA GLN A 14 2.32 1.11 26.89
C GLN A 14 3.24 1.52 28.04
N ASP A 15 4.53 1.27 27.91
CA ASP A 15 5.51 1.47 28.99
C ASP A 15 6.40 2.71 28.81
N ASN A 16 6.44 3.31 27.62
CA ASN A 16 7.35 4.37 27.27
C ASN A 16 6.66 5.53 26.54
N ASP A 17 7.11 6.75 26.85
CA ASP A 17 6.95 7.88 25.94
C ASP A 17 7.85 7.67 24.71
N GLY A 18 7.48 8.21 23.55
CA GLY A 18 8.31 8.03 22.38
C GLY A 18 7.76 8.70 21.12
N CYS A 19 8.20 8.20 19.99
CA CYS A 19 7.69 8.57 18.68
C CYS A 19 7.43 7.30 17.84
N LEU A 20 6.28 7.23 17.24
CA LEU A 20 5.94 6.25 16.21
C LEU A 20 6.18 6.89 14.85
N ALA A 21 7.04 6.29 14.03
CA ALA A 21 7.26 6.71 12.65
C ALA A 21 6.78 5.63 11.69
N PHE A 22 6.00 6.07 10.69
CA PHE A 22 5.59 5.27 9.55
C PHE A 22 6.45 5.69 8.35
N ILE A 23 7.21 4.76 7.80
CA ILE A 23 8.16 5.00 6.70
C ILE A 23 7.67 4.23 5.47
N ASP A 24 7.69 4.89 4.32
CA ASP A 24 7.37 4.34 3.01
C ASP A 24 8.53 4.55 2.05
N MET A 25 8.74 3.59 1.15
CA MET A 25 9.77 3.73 0.11
C MET A 25 9.16 4.25 -1.18
N ASP A 26 9.42 5.50 -1.47
CA ASP A 26 9.02 6.12 -2.72
C ASP A 26 9.70 5.45 -3.93
N ASN A 27 8.93 5.32 -5.01
CA ASN A 27 9.39 4.85 -6.31
C ASN A 27 9.88 3.39 -6.37
N LEU A 28 9.56 2.53 -5.37
CA LEU A 28 9.94 1.12 -5.40
C LEU A 28 9.43 0.41 -6.66
N LYS A 29 8.18 0.71 -7.07
CA LYS A 29 7.61 0.15 -8.31
C LYS A 29 8.45 0.53 -9.53
N LYS A 30 8.86 1.79 -9.65
CA LYS A 30 9.71 2.25 -10.76
C LYS A 30 11.07 1.56 -10.77
N VAL A 31 11.69 1.35 -9.60
CA VAL A 31 12.93 0.58 -9.46
C VAL A 31 12.72 -0.85 -9.96
N ASN A 32 11.63 -1.51 -9.53
CA ASN A 32 11.29 -2.86 -9.99
C ASN A 32 11.05 -2.92 -11.50
N ASP A 33 10.30 -1.97 -12.05
CA ASP A 33 9.93 -1.94 -13.47
C ASP A 33 11.15 -1.70 -14.39
N VAL A 34 12.14 -0.92 -13.94
CA VAL A 34 13.34 -0.56 -14.73
C VAL A 34 14.49 -1.54 -14.51
N HIS A 35 14.73 -1.96 -13.26
CA HIS A 35 15.92 -2.72 -12.86
C HIS A 35 15.60 -4.13 -12.33
N GLY A 36 14.32 -4.51 -12.33
CA GLY A 36 13.83 -5.81 -11.88
C GLY A 36 13.69 -5.92 -10.35
N HIS A 37 12.94 -6.92 -9.90
CA HIS A 37 12.64 -7.14 -8.48
C HIS A 37 13.87 -7.32 -7.59
N LYS A 38 14.99 -7.82 -8.13
CA LYS A 38 16.24 -7.93 -7.37
C LYS A 38 16.79 -6.57 -6.91
N ALA A 39 16.59 -5.53 -7.71
CA ALA A 39 16.98 -4.17 -7.34
C ALA A 39 16.08 -3.64 -6.22
N GLY A 40 14.76 -3.81 -6.34
CA GLY A 40 13.81 -3.45 -5.27
C GLY A 40 14.06 -4.22 -3.97
N ASP A 41 14.36 -5.51 -4.05
CA ASP A 41 14.73 -6.31 -2.86
C ASP A 41 16.00 -5.78 -2.18
N ARG A 42 16.97 -5.29 -2.94
CA ARG A 42 18.17 -4.64 -2.36
C ARG A 42 17.81 -3.35 -1.64
N ALA A 43 16.96 -2.50 -2.25
CA ALA A 43 16.49 -1.28 -1.62
C ALA A 43 15.73 -1.57 -0.31
N LEU A 44 14.85 -2.58 -0.32
CA LEU A 44 14.11 -3.02 0.87
C LEU A 44 15.02 -3.61 1.95
N LYS A 45 16.06 -4.37 1.57
CA LYS A 45 17.06 -4.88 2.52
C LYS A 45 17.89 -3.74 3.11
N LEU A 46 18.21 -2.73 2.33
CA LEU A 46 18.97 -1.58 2.78
C LEU A 46 18.24 -0.86 3.93
N ILE A 47 16.98 -0.49 3.74
CA ILE A 47 16.20 0.13 4.82
C ILE A 47 16.02 -0.81 6.01
N GLY A 48 15.76 -2.10 5.77
CA GLY A 48 15.67 -3.10 6.84
C GLY A 48 16.94 -3.15 7.70
N ASN A 49 18.12 -3.10 7.09
CA ASN A 49 19.40 -3.09 7.80
C ASN A 49 19.62 -1.79 8.58
N LEU A 50 19.22 -0.63 8.02
CA LEU A 50 19.32 0.65 8.71
C LEU A 50 18.42 0.67 9.95
N LEU A 51 17.18 0.21 9.82
CA LEU A 51 16.25 0.08 10.95
C LEU A 51 16.76 -0.92 11.99
N ALA A 52 17.28 -2.07 11.57
CA ALA A 52 17.83 -3.07 12.47
C ALA A 52 18.98 -2.52 13.32
N LYS A 53 19.85 -1.69 12.71
CA LYS A 53 20.96 -1.04 13.42
C LYS A 53 20.46 -0.08 14.52
N GLU A 54 19.40 0.67 14.27
CA GLU A 54 18.80 1.54 15.29
C GLU A 54 18.11 0.72 16.40
N THR A 55 17.62 -0.47 16.10
CA THR A 55 16.94 -1.36 17.06
C THR A 55 17.88 -2.30 17.84
N GLU A 56 19.19 -2.16 17.75
CA GLU A 56 20.15 -2.83 18.64
C GLU A 56 19.93 -2.45 20.11
N ASN A 57 19.34 -1.30 20.39
CA ASN A 57 18.84 -0.92 21.68
C ASN A 57 17.46 -1.57 21.93
N GLU A 58 17.33 -2.39 22.99
CA GLU A 58 16.12 -3.17 23.33
C GLU A 58 14.84 -2.32 23.50
N THR A 59 14.95 -1.02 23.68
CA THR A 59 13.80 -0.12 23.82
C THR A 59 13.23 0.35 22.49
N PHE A 60 13.94 0.16 21.38
CA PHE A 60 13.46 0.42 20.03
C PHE A 60 12.79 -0.83 19.45
N ALA A 61 11.82 -0.62 18.58
CA ALA A 61 11.28 -1.72 17.77
C ALA A 61 10.95 -1.22 16.37
N ALA A 62 11.29 -2.03 15.37
CA ALA A 62 10.91 -1.79 13.99
C ALA A 62 10.28 -3.04 13.37
N CYS A 63 9.40 -2.83 12.41
CA CYS A 63 8.85 -3.93 11.62
C CYS A 63 8.48 -3.46 10.20
N ARG A 64 8.53 -4.38 9.26
CA ARG A 64 7.96 -4.21 7.93
C ARG A 64 6.49 -4.65 7.97
N LEU A 65 5.60 -3.81 7.48
CA LEU A 65 4.16 -4.10 7.44
C LEU A 65 3.78 -4.92 6.22
N GLY A 66 4.40 -4.63 5.11
CA GLY A 66 4.20 -5.27 3.81
C GLY A 66 4.66 -4.35 2.69
N GLY A 67 4.98 -4.89 1.51
CA GLY A 67 5.43 -4.06 0.39
C GLY A 67 6.64 -3.18 0.75
N ASP A 68 6.46 -1.90 0.67
CA ASP A 68 7.42 -0.81 0.93
C ASP A 68 7.23 -0.10 2.28
N GLU A 69 6.30 -0.57 3.11
CA GLU A 69 5.90 0.07 4.36
C GLU A 69 6.63 -0.50 5.58
N PHE A 70 7.16 0.39 6.42
CA PHE A 70 7.85 0.07 7.66
C PHE A 70 7.34 0.91 8.82
N LEU A 71 7.40 0.35 10.04
CA LEU A 71 7.18 1.08 11.28
C LEU A 71 8.42 1.01 12.15
N ILE A 72 8.72 2.11 12.84
CA ILE A 72 9.69 2.14 13.93
C ILE A 72 9.11 2.90 15.12
N PHE A 73 9.29 2.36 16.32
CA PHE A 73 9.07 3.05 17.58
C PHE A 73 10.41 3.46 18.19
N MET A 74 10.53 4.73 18.53
CA MET A 74 11.72 5.36 19.13
C MET A 74 11.33 5.90 20.50
N PRO A 75 11.95 5.42 21.60
CA PRO A 75 11.57 5.78 22.97
C PRO A 75 12.20 7.10 23.39
N TYR A 76 12.04 8.16 22.63
CA TYR A 76 12.49 9.50 22.93
C TYR A 76 11.31 10.45 23.13
N SER A 77 11.25 11.10 24.28
CA SER A 77 10.22 12.09 24.61
C SER A 77 10.45 13.45 23.96
N ASP A 78 11.65 13.71 23.45
CA ASP A 78 11.99 14.96 22.79
C ASP A 78 12.15 14.79 21.27
N ARG A 79 11.67 15.79 20.55
CA ARG A 79 11.66 15.82 19.09
C ARG A 79 13.07 15.83 18.49
N ALA A 80 14.04 16.49 19.11
CA ALA A 80 15.39 16.63 18.56
C ALA A 80 16.11 15.27 18.51
N SER A 81 15.95 14.44 19.53
CA SER A 81 16.47 13.06 19.55
C SER A 81 15.84 12.20 18.47
N VAL A 82 14.50 12.29 18.30
CA VAL A 82 13.78 11.60 17.22
C VAL A 82 14.28 12.03 15.85
N GLU A 83 14.41 13.34 15.61
CA GLU A 83 14.92 13.87 14.34
C GLU A 83 16.35 13.40 14.05
N SER A 84 17.18 13.27 15.07
CA SER A 84 18.55 12.75 14.92
C SER A 84 18.57 11.31 14.41
N VAL A 85 17.67 10.44 14.92
CA VAL A 85 17.53 9.04 14.45
C VAL A 85 17.02 9.01 13.01
N ILE A 86 15.94 9.74 12.73
CA ILE A 86 15.34 9.77 11.38
C ILE A 86 16.35 10.28 10.36
N LYS A 87 17.10 11.34 10.67
CA LYS A 87 18.16 11.87 9.79
C LYS A 87 19.22 10.80 9.51
N ARG A 88 19.71 10.07 10.50
CA ARG A 88 20.68 8.99 10.28
C ARG A 88 20.16 7.91 9.36
N ILE A 89 18.88 7.52 9.49
CA ILE A 89 18.24 6.52 8.61
C ILE A 89 18.18 7.06 7.18
N PHE A 90 17.71 8.30 7.00
CA PHE A 90 17.57 8.93 5.68
C PHE A 90 18.93 9.16 5.02
N GLU A 91 19.89 9.73 5.72
CA GLU A 91 21.26 9.97 5.21
C GLU A 91 21.99 8.65 4.89
N GLY A 92 21.79 7.63 5.73
CA GLY A 92 22.32 6.28 5.47
C GLY A 92 21.71 5.63 4.23
N PHE A 93 20.41 5.81 4.02
CA PHE A 93 19.74 5.32 2.82
C PHE A 93 20.21 6.10 1.58
N GLU A 94 20.26 7.43 1.65
CA GLU A 94 20.71 8.31 0.59
C GLU A 94 22.14 7.96 0.13
N SER A 95 23.07 7.87 1.09
CA SER A 95 24.47 7.54 0.79
C SER A 95 24.62 6.17 0.10
N ALA A 96 23.84 5.18 0.55
CA ALA A 96 23.91 3.84 -0.02
C ALA A 96 23.25 3.76 -1.41
N ARG A 97 22.11 4.46 -1.65
CA ARG A 97 21.46 4.50 -2.96
C ARG A 97 22.29 5.25 -4.02
N GLU A 98 23.05 6.26 -3.61
CA GLU A 98 23.96 6.96 -4.52
C GLU A 98 25.09 6.06 -5.03
N ALA A 99 25.50 5.07 -4.23
CA ALA A 99 26.51 4.08 -4.60
C ALA A 99 25.96 2.96 -5.49
N ASP A 100 24.63 2.76 -5.56
CA ASP A 100 23.97 1.72 -6.37
C ASP A 100 23.05 2.37 -7.40
N CYS A 101 23.50 2.44 -8.66
CA CYS A 101 22.76 3.10 -9.74
C CYS A 101 21.38 2.49 -10.03
N GLU A 102 21.14 1.22 -9.67
CA GLU A 102 19.86 0.53 -9.92
C GLU A 102 18.78 0.92 -8.90
N ILE A 103 19.17 1.42 -7.72
CA ILE A 103 18.22 1.89 -6.70
C ILE A 103 18.23 3.41 -6.52
N LYS A 104 18.95 4.14 -7.37
CA LYS A 104 19.16 5.58 -7.24
C LYS A 104 17.86 6.41 -7.18
N GLU A 105 16.80 5.92 -7.80
CA GLU A 105 15.50 6.61 -7.82
C GLU A 105 14.64 6.35 -6.58
N ALA A 106 15.00 5.35 -5.76
CA ALA A 106 14.28 5.10 -4.51
C ALA A 106 14.53 6.25 -3.52
N ALA A 107 13.53 6.60 -2.74
CA ALA A 107 13.65 7.58 -1.65
C ALA A 107 12.84 7.08 -0.45
N LEU A 108 13.02 7.71 0.70
CA LEU A 108 12.23 7.42 1.89
C LEU A 108 11.35 8.61 2.22
N SER A 109 10.08 8.35 2.50
CA SER A 109 9.14 9.31 3.09
C SER A 109 8.70 8.82 4.46
N ALA A 110 8.55 9.71 5.45
CA ALA A 110 8.11 9.30 6.77
C ALA A 110 7.12 10.27 7.40
N GLY A 111 6.08 9.70 8.02
CA GLY A 111 5.17 10.40 8.91
C GLY A 111 5.45 10.01 10.36
N LEU A 112 5.59 11.01 11.23
CA LEU A 112 5.95 10.85 12.63
C LEU A 112 4.81 11.33 13.54
N CYS A 113 4.61 10.64 14.65
CA CYS A 113 3.70 11.02 15.71
C CYS A 113 4.40 10.89 17.07
N MET A 114 4.53 11.98 17.81
CA MET A 114 4.97 11.90 19.20
C MET A 114 3.88 11.21 20.03
N THR A 115 4.28 10.27 20.87
CA THR A 115 3.37 9.45 21.66
C THR A 115 3.74 9.49 23.12
N THR A 116 2.76 9.39 23.99
CA THR A 116 2.95 9.32 25.44
C THR A 116 2.71 7.89 25.95
N LYS A 117 3.35 7.55 27.04
CA LYS A 117 3.14 6.28 27.73
C LYS A 117 1.64 5.97 27.90
N GLY A 118 1.25 4.74 27.55
CA GLY A 118 -0.14 4.30 27.61
C GLY A 118 -1.00 4.76 26.42
N ALA A 119 -0.45 5.42 25.42
CA ALA A 119 -1.19 5.81 24.23
C ALA A 119 -1.70 4.60 23.43
N MET A 120 -2.85 4.77 22.78
CA MET A 120 -3.42 3.70 21.96
C MET A 120 -2.70 3.62 20.62
N PHE A 121 -2.12 2.48 20.32
CA PHE A 121 -1.36 2.22 19.08
C PHE A 121 -2.14 2.63 17.82
N GLU A 122 -3.42 2.28 17.69
CA GLU A 122 -4.24 2.60 16.52
C GLU A 122 -4.41 4.11 16.32
N SER A 123 -4.54 4.86 17.41
CA SER A 123 -4.65 6.32 17.35
C SER A 123 -3.39 6.94 16.78
N ASP A 124 -2.24 6.59 17.35
CA ASP A 124 -0.97 7.19 16.96
C ASP A 124 -0.47 6.64 15.61
N TYR A 125 -0.77 5.38 15.29
CA TYR A 125 -0.60 4.84 13.96
C TYR A 125 -1.35 5.66 12.90
N THR A 126 -2.64 5.98 13.18
CA THR A 126 -3.44 6.81 12.25
C THR A 126 -2.88 8.23 12.10
N LYS A 127 -2.30 8.81 13.16
CA LYS A 127 -1.65 10.12 13.09
C LYS A 127 -0.36 10.08 12.26
N ALA A 128 0.49 9.08 12.49
CA ALA A 128 1.70 8.88 11.71
C ALA A 128 1.39 8.63 10.22
N ASP A 129 0.35 7.83 9.91
CA ASP A 129 -0.15 7.57 8.56
C ASP A 129 -0.62 8.86 7.86
N LYS A 130 -1.35 9.74 8.57
CA LYS A 130 -1.76 11.05 8.05
C LYS A 130 -0.56 11.96 7.74
N ALA A 131 0.45 11.97 8.61
CA ALA A 131 1.66 12.73 8.38
C ALA A 131 2.44 12.18 7.18
N LEU A 132 2.55 10.86 7.03
CA LEU A 132 3.15 10.23 5.86
C LEU A 132 2.39 10.57 4.57
N TYR A 133 1.05 10.51 4.60
CA TYR A 133 0.23 10.92 3.47
C TYR A 133 0.54 12.37 3.05
N TYR A 134 0.67 13.29 4.01
CA TYR A 134 1.06 14.67 3.73
C TYR A 134 2.42 14.75 3.02
N VAL A 135 3.42 14.01 3.51
CA VAL A 135 4.76 13.95 2.91
C VAL A 135 4.70 13.45 1.48
N THR A 136 4.03 12.35 1.23
CA THR A 136 3.95 11.73 -0.11
C THR A 136 3.23 12.61 -1.13
N GLN A 137 2.35 13.52 -0.69
CA GLN A 137 1.66 14.46 -1.57
C GLN A 137 2.43 15.78 -1.79
N ASN A 138 3.21 16.25 -0.81
CA ASN A 138 3.76 17.60 -0.84
C ASN A 138 5.30 17.65 -0.90
N CYS A 139 6.00 16.68 -0.31
CA CYS A 139 7.45 16.75 -0.11
C CYS A 139 8.10 15.35 -0.04
N LYS A 140 7.91 14.53 -1.08
CA LYS A 140 8.52 13.19 -1.16
C LYS A 140 10.02 13.22 -0.83
N GLY A 141 10.51 12.15 -0.23
CA GLY A 141 11.91 12.06 0.16
C GLY A 141 12.22 12.81 1.48
N SER A 142 11.21 13.10 2.28
CA SER A 142 11.36 13.83 3.55
C SER A 142 10.53 13.21 4.67
N TYR A 143 10.49 13.86 5.82
CA TYR A 143 9.66 13.44 6.95
C TYR A 143 8.86 14.61 7.53
N PHE A 144 7.74 14.30 8.18
CA PHE A 144 6.87 15.30 8.78
C PHE A 144 6.25 14.80 10.08
N PHE A 145 6.13 15.69 11.08
CA PHE A 145 5.47 15.38 12.34
C PHE A 145 3.99 15.74 12.27
N TYR A 146 3.12 14.85 12.75
CA TYR A 146 1.69 15.07 12.81
C TYR A 146 1.30 16.35 13.57
N GLU A 147 2.05 16.69 14.62
CA GLU A 147 1.83 17.89 15.43
C GLU A 147 1.98 19.17 14.62
N GLN A 148 2.80 19.18 13.57
CA GLN A 148 2.95 20.31 12.65
C GLN A 148 1.69 20.51 11.78
N LEU A 149 1.02 19.44 11.37
CA LEU A 149 -0.27 19.54 10.67
C LEU A 149 -1.33 20.26 11.52
N LEU A 150 -1.26 20.09 12.85
CA LEU A 150 -2.17 20.77 13.77
C LEU A 150 -1.81 22.24 13.98
N ALA A 151 -0.53 22.60 13.90
CA ALA A 151 -0.06 23.98 14.01
C ALA A 151 -0.41 24.79 12.76
N ASP A 152 -0.14 24.26 11.57
CA ASP A 152 -0.48 24.87 10.28
C ASP A 152 -1.99 25.10 10.15
N ASN A 153 -2.83 24.19 10.69
CA ASN A 153 -4.28 24.37 10.74
C ASN A 153 -4.74 25.45 11.72
N LYS A 154 -3.93 25.87 12.69
CA LYS A 154 -4.27 26.96 13.63
C LYS A 154 -3.95 28.35 13.07
N GLU A 155 -2.94 28.47 12.22
CA GLU A 155 -2.59 29.72 11.55
C GLU A 155 -3.48 30.03 10.32
N ASN A 156 -4.04 28.99 9.72
CA ASN A 156 -4.96 29.09 8.58
C ASN A 156 -6.45 29.09 8.98
N THR A 157 -6.85 29.87 9.97
CA THR A 157 -8.27 30.09 10.32
C THR A 157 -9.01 31.03 9.33
N ASN A 158 -8.56 31.10 8.09
CA ASN A 158 -9.37 31.53 6.95
C ASN A 158 -9.67 30.32 6.07
N LEU A 159 -10.33 29.33 6.65
CA LEU A 159 -10.82 28.14 5.96
C LEU A 159 -12.13 28.43 5.23
N SER A 160 -12.07 29.14 4.15
CA SER A 160 -12.71 28.64 2.97
C SER A 160 -11.66 27.83 2.18
N VAL A 161 -11.26 26.67 2.69
CA VAL A 161 -10.67 25.65 1.82
C VAL A 161 -11.72 25.46 0.75
N ASP A 162 -11.45 26.07 -0.40
CA ASP A 162 -12.38 26.07 -1.51
C ASP A 162 -12.57 24.60 -1.88
N LEU A 163 -13.70 24.01 -1.46
CA LEU A 163 -14.12 22.64 -1.77
C LEU A 163 -13.88 22.33 -3.25
N ARG A 164 -13.89 23.37 -4.11
CA ARG A 164 -13.57 23.28 -5.53
C ARG A 164 -12.09 22.99 -5.78
N ASN A 165 -11.17 23.55 -4.98
CA ASN A 165 -9.73 23.27 -5.08
C ASN A 165 -9.41 21.85 -4.59
N VAL A 166 -10.02 21.42 -3.47
CA VAL A 166 -9.91 20.03 -3.02
C VAL A 166 -10.50 19.07 -4.07
N ALA A 167 -11.68 19.37 -4.59
CA ALA A 167 -12.30 18.56 -5.65
C ALA A 167 -11.46 18.54 -6.95
N LYS A 168 -10.75 19.62 -7.26
CA LYS A 168 -9.83 19.70 -8.40
C LYS A 168 -8.59 18.87 -8.16
N LEU A 169 -7.97 18.96 -6.98
CA LEU A 169 -6.82 18.13 -6.59
C LEU A 169 -7.17 16.64 -6.58
N LEU A 170 -8.35 16.27 -6.06
CA LEU A 170 -8.84 14.90 -6.09
C LEU A 170 -9.13 14.40 -7.51
N LYS A 171 -9.56 15.30 -8.40
CA LYS A 171 -9.73 14.99 -9.84
C LYS A 171 -8.40 14.81 -10.57
N GLU A 172 -7.41 15.62 -10.25
CA GLU A 172 -6.08 15.60 -10.87
C GLU A 172 -5.24 14.41 -10.40
N SER A 173 -5.40 13.99 -9.14
CA SER A 173 -4.77 12.75 -8.60
C SER A 173 -5.40 11.47 -9.17
N GLY A 174 -6.56 11.55 -9.80
CA GLY A 174 -7.32 10.42 -10.34
C GLY A 174 -7.13 10.13 -11.83
N SER A 175 -6.06 10.60 -12.49
CA SER A 175 -5.81 10.31 -13.91
C SER A 175 -5.10 8.98 -14.13
N TYR A 176 -5.72 7.86 -13.72
CA TYR A 176 -5.30 6.53 -14.12
C TYR A 176 -6.15 6.04 -15.32
N THR A 177 -5.53 5.24 -16.18
CA THR A 177 -6.19 4.55 -17.29
C THR A 177 -6.50 3.12 -16.86
N GLY A 178 -7.77 2.70 -17.00
CA GLY A 178 -8.21 1.36 -16.57
C GLY A 178 -8.77 1.35 -15.15
N ALA A 179 -8.85 0.17 -14.55
CA ALA A 179 -9.33 -0.02 -13.18
C ALA A 179 -8.36 0.51 -12.14
N LEU A 180 -8.88 0.81 -10.97
CA LEU A 180 -8.08 1.17 -9.79
C LEU A 180 -7.42 -0.10 -9.24
N ASP A 181 -6.10 -0.21 -9.43
CA ASP A 181 -5.28 -1.25 -8.84
C ASP A 181 -4.82 -0.80 -7.45
N LEU A 182 -5.19 -1.56 -6.45
CA LEU A 182 -4.98 -1.24 -5.04
C LEU A 182 -4.12 -2.30 -4.38
N ASN A 183 -3.38 -1.92 -3.35
CA ASN A 183 -2.88 -2.93 -2.43
C ASN A 183 -4.04 -3.59 -1.66
N TYR A 184 -3.82 -4.77 -1.10
CA TYR A 184 -4.88 -5.54 -0.44
C TYR A 184 -5.56 -4.77 0.72
N ARG A 185 -4.82 -3.93 1.44
CA ARG A 185 -5.34 -3.15 2.57
C ARG A 185 -6.31 -2.05 2.11
N GLU A 186 -5.95 -1.35 1.05
CA GLU A 186 -6.82 -0.34 0.42
C GLU A 186 -8.06 -0.99 -0.17
N PHE A 187 -7.88 -2.13 -0.84
CA PHE A 187 -8.99 -2.93 -1.36
C PHE A 187 -9.95 -3.38 -0.25
N ALA A 188 -9.43 -3.87 0.87
CA ALA A 188 -10.24 -4.29 2.03
C ALA A 188 -11.05 -3.12 2.61
N ARG A 189 -10.49 -1.91 2.68
CA ARG A 189 -11.20 -0.69 3.11
C ARG A 189 -12.33 -0.32 2.13
N ILE A 190 -12.09 -0.43 0.83
CA ILE A 190 -13.12 -0.18 -0.18
C ILE A 190 -14.21 -1.25 -0.09
N TYR A 191 -13.83 -2.52 0.07
CA TYR A 191 -14.77 -3.61 0.26
C TYR A 191 -15.71 -3.34 1.45
N GLU A 192 -15.14 -2.98 2.61
CA GLU A 192 -15.91 -2.65 3.81
C GLU A 192 -16.82 -1.44 3.59
N PHE A 193 -16.32 -0.39 2.95
CA PHE A 193 -17.12 0.79 2.62
C PHE A 193 -18.29 0.44 1.70
N VAL A 194 -18.04 -0.28 0.62
CA VAL A 194 -19.07 -0.70 -0.36
C VAL A 194 -20.12 -1.58 0.30
N ASN A 195 -19.71 -2.52 1.14
CA ASN A 195 -20.61 -3.39 1.87
C ASN A 195 -21.55 -2.59 2.81
N ASN A 196 -20.99 -1.62 3.55
CA ASN A 196 -21.76 -0.75 4.45
C ASN A 196 -22.69 0.23 3.70
N VAL A 197 -22.32 0.68 2.50
CA VAL A 197 -23.15 1.54 1.64
C VAL A 197 -24.24 0.72 0.95
N GLY A 198 -23.91 -0.49 0.52
CA GLY A 198 -24.82 -1.40 -0.15
C GLY A 198 -26.05 -1.75 0.66
N ASP A 199 -25.90 -1.93 1.96
CA ASP A 199 -27.00 -2.19 2.90
C ASP A 199 -28.03 -1.04 2.94
N ARG A 200 -27.60 0.19 2.69
CA ARG A 200 -28.47 1.39 2.73
C ARG A 200 -29.09 1.76 1.38
N HIS A 201 -28.40 1.51 0.30
CA HIS A 201 -28.74 2.07 -1.03
C HIS A 201 -29.03 1.02 -2.11
N LYS A 202 -29.04 -0.27 -1.78
CA LYS A 202 -29.30 -1.40 -2.70
C LYS A 202 -28.40 -1.38 -3.96
N HIS A 203 -27.15 -0.97 -3.83
CA HIS A 203 -26.21 -1.04 -4.93
C HIS A 203 -25.87 -2.50 -5.26
N ASN A 204 -25.89 -2.84 -6.53
CA ASN A 204 -25.48 -4.16 -7.01
C ASN A 204 -23.97 -4.17 -7.18
N CYS A 205 -23.23 -4.60 -6.14
CA CYS A 205 -21.79 -4.81 -6.22
C CYS A 205 -21.48 -6.30 -6.12
N TYR A 206 -20.49 -6.75 -6.86
CA TYR A 206 -20.06 -8.14 -6.85
C TYR A 206 -18.56 -8.24 -6.57
N LEU A 207 -18.21 -9.13 -5.66
CA LEU A 207 -16.82 -9.55 -5.45
C LEU A 207 -16.55 -10.74 -6.34
N VAL A 208 -15.53 -10.63 -7.17
CA VAL A 208 -15.08 -11.71 -8.07
C VAL A 208 -13.67 -12.11 -7.63
N MET A 209 -13.43 -13.41 -7.56
CA MET A 209 -12.10 -13.98 -7.38
C MET A 209 -11.68 -14.67 -8.69
N VAL A 210 -10.53 -14.28 -9.20
CA VAL A 210 -9.88 -14.96 -10.34
C VAL A 210 -8.75 -15.80 -9.80
N THR A 211 -8.74 -17.09 -10.11
CA THR A 211 -7.69 -18.03 -9.72
C THR A 211 -6.96 -18.54 -10.96
N MET A 212 -5.64 -18.44 -10.95
CA MET A 212 -4.78 -19.00 -12.00
C MET A 212 -4.43 -20.44 -11.66
N ASN A 213 -5.01 -21.40 -12.39
CA ASN A 213 -4.72 -22.81 -12.20
C ASN A 213 -3.60 -23.26 -13.14
N THR A 214 -2.67 -24.05 -12.63
CA THR A 214 -1.59 -24.66 -13.40
C THR A 214 -1.36 -26.10 -12.98
N LEU A 215 -0.74 -26.88 -13.84
CA LEU A 215 -0.34 -28.26 -13.51
C LEU A 215 0.86 -28.25 -12.57
N PRO A 216 0.96 -29.22 -11.62
CA PRO A 216 2.04 -29.27 -10.64
C PRO A 216 3.45 -29.28 -11.26
N GLU A 217 3.59 -29.89 -12.44
CA GLU A 217 4.87 -30.00 -13.18
C GLU A 217 5.37 -28.62 -13.69
N GLN A 218 4.49 -27.64 -13.81
CA GLN A 218 4.79 -26.30 -14.32
C GLN A 218 5.12 -25.30 -13.22
N LEU A 219 4.85 -25.65 -11.96
CA LEU A 219 5.20 -24.83 -10.80
C LEU A 219 6.72 -24.67 -10.57
N ALA A 220 7.54 -25.46 -11.28
CA ALA A 220 9.00 -25.37 -11.17
C ALA A 220 9.61 -24.21 -11.96
N ASP A 221 8.87 -23.58 -12.89
CA ASP A 221 9.37 -22.49 -13.74
C ASP A 221 8.81 -21.13 -13.28
N ILE A 222 9.53 -20.49 -12.36
CA ILE A 222 9.13 -19.24 -11.73
C ILE A 222 8.95 -18.11 -12.75
N GLU A 223 9.82 -17.99 -13.76
CA GLU A 223 9.73 -16.94 -14.79
C GLU A 223 8.44 -17.05 -15.60
N LYS A 224 8.01 -18.29 -15.88
CA LYS A 224 6.76 -18.53 -16.60
C LYS A 224 5.54 -18.17 -15.77
N ILE A 225 5.57 -18.48 -14.48
CA ILE A 225 4.51 -18.12 -13.54
C ILE A 225 4.39 -16.60 -13.47
N GLU A 226 5.49 -15.89 -13.23
CA GLU A 226 5.48 -14.42 -13.14
C GLU A 226 4.96 -13.77 -14.42
N LYS A 227 5.41 -14.21 -15.58
CA LYS A 227 4.90 -13.71 -16.86
C LYS A 227 3.40 -13.94 -17.04
N ALA A 228 2.89 -15.11 -16.69
CA ALA A 228 1.46 -15.41 -16.78
C ALA A 228 0.64 -14.53 -15.82
N LEU A 229 1.15 -14.27 -14.62
CA LEU A 229 0.53 -13.41 -13.63
C LEU A 229 0.51 -11.95 -14.08
N ASP A 230 1.60 -11.44 -14.64
CA ASP A 230 1.68 -10.08 -15.19
C ASP A 230 0.69 -9.88 -16.34
N CYS A 231 0.59 -10.86 -17.24
CA CYS A 231 -0.41 -10.84 -18.33
C CYS A 231 -1.85 -10.82 -17.80
N MET A 232 -2.12 -11.57 -16.72
CA MET A 232 -3.46 -11.58 -16.11
C MET A 232 -3.76 -10.23 -15.43
N GLU A 233 -2.81 -9.68 -14.67
CA GLU A 233 -2.95 -8.37 -14.03
C GLU A 233 -3.22 -7.28 -15.08
N GLN A 234 -2.43 -7.25 -16.15
CA GLN A 234 -2.63 -6.31 -17.27
C GLN A 234 -3.99 -6.50 -17.91
N SER A 235 -4.46 -7.75 -18.08
CA SER A 235 -5.76 -8.05 -18.68
C SER A 235 -6.90 -7.58 -17.80
N ILE A 236 -6.85 -7.84 -16.50
CA ILE A 236 -7.84 -7.34 -15.54
C ILE A 236 -7.89 -5.80 -15.63
N ARG A 237 -6.77 -5.13 -15.43
CA ARG A 237 -6.69 -3.65 -15.39
C ARG A 237 -7.18 -2.98 -16.67
N SER A 238 -6.93 -3.57 -17.84
CA SER A 238 -7.31 -2.98 -19.12
C SER A 238 -8.76 -3.27 -19.53
N LYS A 239 -9.37 -4.35 -19.01
CA LYS A 239 -10.70 -4.82 -19.48
C LYS A 239 -11.85 -4.57 -18.50
N ILE A 240 -11.59 -4.14 -17.28
CA ILE A 240 -12.64 -3.68 -16.36
C ILE A 240 -12.76 -2.15 -16.41
N ARG A 241 -13.86 -1.63 -15.86
CA ARG A 241 -14.18 -0.20 -15.93
C ARG A 241 -13.32 0.60 -14.95
N LYS A 242 -13.18 1.90 -15.22
CA LYS A 242 -12.47 2.83 -14.33
C LYS A 242 -13.06 2.93 -12.91
N VAL A 243 -14.33 2.60 -12.73
CA VAL A 243 -15.01 2.57 -11.44
C VAL A 243 -14.78 1.28 -10.68
N ASP A 244 -14.36 0.20 -11.35
CA ASP A 244 -14.10 -1.09 -10.75
C ASP A 244 -12.71 -1.06 -10.09
N VAL A 245 -12.53 -1.87 -9.05
CA VAL A 245 -11.26 -1.95 -8.32
C VAL A 245 -10.75 -3.38 -8.31
N CYS A 246 -9.44 -3.54 -8.38
CA CYS A 246 -8.80 -4.84 -8.31
C CYS A 246 -7.58 -4.83 -7.39
N THR A 247 -7.17 -6.02 -6.95
CA THR A 247 -5.95 -6.25 -6.19
C THR A 247 -5.45 -7.66 -6.41
N ARG A 248 -4.14 -7.85 -6.33
CA ARG A 248 -3.54 -9.17 -6.20
C ARG A 248 -3.72 -9.66 -4.77
N TYR A 249 -4.45 -10.76 -4.60
CA TYR A 249 -4.77 -11.32 -3.28
C TYR A 249 -3.71 -12.32 -2.79
N SER A 250 -3.22 -13.15 -3.70
CA SER A 250 -2.18 -14.15 -3.41
C SER A 250 -1.27 -14.34 -4.63
N SER A 251 -0.33 -15.27 -4.53
CA SER A 251 0.56 -15.62 -5.65
C SER A 251 -0.17 -16.04 -6.92
N MET A 252 -1.41 -16.55 -6.81
CA MET A 252 -2.17 -17.10 -7.94
C MET A 252 -3.61 -16.58 -8.00
N GLN A 253 -3.95 -15.54 -7.23
CA GLN A 253 -5.33 -15.06 -7.12
C GLN A 253 -5.43 -13.55 -7.16
N TYR A 254 -6.49 -13.07 -7.82
CA TYR A 254 -6.87 -11.66 -7.90
C TYR A 254 -8.29 -11.49 -7.38
N LEU A 255 -8.55 -10.38 -6.70
CA LEU A 255 -9.88 -9.94 -6.30
C LEU A 255 -10.29 -8.72 -7.11
N ILE A 256 -11.56 -8.68 -7.50
CA ILE A 256 -12.15 -7.59 -8.28
C ILE A 256 -13.49 -7.22 -7.62
N ILE A 257 -13.73 -5.92 -7.39
CA ILE A 257 -15.06 -5.41 -7.08
C ILE A 257 -15.63 -4.79 -8.34
N LEU A 258 -16.73 -5.35 -8.83
CA LEU A 258 -17.49 -4.79 -9.93
C LEU A 258 -18.65 -3.97 -9.41
N PHE A 259 -18.73 -2.70 -9.83
CA PHE A 259 -19.78 -1.77 -9.44
C PHE A 259 -20.94 -1.78 -10.45
N GLU A 260 -22.14 -2.06 -9.95
CA GLU A 260 -23.39 -2.03 -10.70
C GLU A 260 -23.39 -2.80 -12.03
N PRO A 261 -22.78 -4.00 -12.15
CA PRO A 261 -23.04 -4.82 -13.30
C PRO A 261 -24.43 -5.46 -13.15
N GLN A 262 -25.08 -5.76 -14.28
CA GLN A 262 -26.14 -6.75 -14.25
C GLN A 262 -25.48 -8.13 -14.07
N GLU A 263 -26.06 -9.01 -13.24
CA GLU A 263 -25.44 -10.30 -12.90
C GLU A 263 -25.14 -11.14 -14.15
N ASN A 264 -26.02 -11.12 -15.13
CA ASN A 264 -25.83 -11.79 -16.43
C ASN A 264 -24.68 -11.19 -17.28
N GLN A 265 -24.12 -10.05 -16.90
CA GLN A 265 -22.98 -9.41 -17.60
C GLN A 265 -21.63 -9.85 -17.01
N ILE A 266 -21.58 -10.42 -15.79
CA ILE A 266 -20.33 -10.84 -15.16
C ILE A 266 -19.59 -11.87 -16.03
N PRO A 267 -20.22 -12.92 -16.57
CA PRO A 267 -19.56 -13.85 -17.49
C PRO A 267 -18.90 -13.14 -18.69
N ASN A 268 -19.58 -12.17 -19.30
CA ASN A 268 -19.06 -11.43 -20.45
C ASN A 268 -17.84 -10.56 -20.09
N VAL A 269 -17.82 -10.00 -18.86
CA VAL A 269 -16.65 -9.26 -18.35
C VAL A 269 -15.47 -10.21 -18.18
N MET A 270 -15.70 -11.37 -17.59
CA MET A 270 -14.66 -12.36 -17.35
C MET A 270 -14.15 -12.98 -18.66
N GLU A 271 -15.02 -13.27 -19.61
CA GLU A 271 -14.63 -13.74 -20.93
C GLU A 271 -13.72 -12.74 -21.65
N ARG A 272 -14.06 -11.45 -21.60
CA ARG A 272 -13.23 -10.39 -22.20
C ARG A 272 -11.85 -10.28 -21.55
N ILE A 273 -11.75 -10.47 -20.21
CA ILE A 273 -10.49 -10.51 -19.48
C ILE A 273 -9.66 -11.71 -19.94
N PHE A 274 -10.29 -12.90 -19.98
CA PHE A 274 -9.59 -14.13 -20.32
C PHE A 274 -9.16 -14.19 -21.80
N MET A 275 -9.98 -13.69 -22.71
CA MET A 275 -9.58 -13.54 -24.12
C MET A 275 -8.34 -12.69 -24.26
N HIS A 276 -8.31 -11.52 -23.60
CA HIS A 276 -7.15 -10.64 -23.65
C HIS A 276 -5.91 -11.25 -22.97
N TYR A 277 -6.12 -12.00 -21.90
CA TYR A 277 -5.04 -12.76 -21.26
C TYR A 277 -4.40 -13.75 -22.25
N TYR A 278 -5.21 -14.52 -22.97
CA TYR A 278 -4.72 -15.47 -23.99
C TYR A 278 -4.08 -14.78 -25.21
N GLU A 279 -4.50 -13.56 -25.52
CA GLU A 279 -3.83 -12.74 -26.56
C GLU A 279 -2.43 -12.27 -26.13
N LEU A 280 -2.24 -11.94 -24.84
CA LEU A 280 -0.95 -11.48 -24.29
C LEU A 280 -0.03 -12.65 -23.94
N CYS A 281 -0.59 -13.71 -23.43
CA CYS A 281 0.11 -14.88 -22.96
C CYS A 281 -0.20 -16.03 -23.93
N ASP A 282 0.71 -16.29 -24.89
CA ASP A 282 0.59 -17.37 -25.88
C ASP A 282 0.82 -18.75 -25.21
N ARG A 283 0.03 -19.05 -24.14
CA ARG A 283 0.22 -20.25 -23.31
C ARG A 283 -1.09 -20.81 -22.80
N GLU A 284 -1.34 -22.06 -23.16
CA GLU A 284 -2.45 -22.87 -22.64
C GLU A 284 -2.18 -23.48 -21.26
N ASP A 285 -0.98 -23.25 -20.70
CA ASP A 285 -0.49 -23.90 -19.49
C ASP A 285 -1.16 -23.39 -18.21
N PHE A 286 -1.62 -22.14 -18.22
CA PHE A 286 -2.31 -21.51 -17.11
C PHE A 286 -3.77 -21.26 -17.48
N LYS A 287 -4.67 -21.89 -16.73
CA LYS A 287 -6.12 -21.78 -16.97
C LYS A 287 -6.77 -20.93 -15.90
N PRO A 288 -7.13 -19.68 -16.23
CA PRO A 288 -7.87 -18.85 -15.30
C PRO A 288 -9.28 -19.38 -15.08
N GLN A 289 -9.71 -19.35 -13.84
CA GLN A 289 -11.09 -19.62 -13.41
C GLN A 289 -11.57 -18.48 -12.56
N TYR A 290 -12.86 -18.30 -12.42
CA TYR A 290 -13.44 -17.30 -11.56
C TYR A 290 -14.64 -17.82 -10.79
N GLU A 291 -14.86 -17.22 -9.65
CA GLU A 291 -16.10 -17.33 -8.87
C GLU A 291 -16.50 -15.91 -8.41
N TYR A 292 -17.78 -15.71 -8.15
CA TYR A 292 -18.27 -14.42 -7.69
C TYR A 292 -19.39 -14.56 -6.67
N ILE A 293 -19.50 -13.55 -5.82
CA ILE A 293 -20.59 -13.41 -4.85
C ILE A 293 -21.14 -11.99 -4.94
N LYS A 294 -22.43 -11.83 -4.67
CA LYS A 294 -23.04 -10.53 -4.46
C LYS A 294 -22.63 -10.00 -3.09
N MET A 295 -22.15 -8.76 -3.02
CA MET A 295 -21.63 -8.17 -1.78
C MET A 295 -22.72 -7.77 -0.79
N THR A 296 -23.96 -7.63 -1.24
CA THR A 296 -25.11 -7.24 -0.43
C THR A 296 -26.18 -8.32 -0.46
N GLU A 297 -26.03 -9.34 0.36
CA GLU A 297 -27.18 -10.09 0.90
C GLU A 297 -27.17 -9.91 2.41
N PRO A 298 -28.26 -9.36 3.01
CA PRO A 298 -28.37 -9.33 4.45
C PRO A 298 -28.42 -10.77 4.96
N LYS A 299 -27.62 -11.04 6.01
CA LYS A 299 -27.74 -12.28 6.78
C LYS A 299 -29.08 -12.35 7.47
#